data_71d6497edb3a1cca05dfba4004edd343
#
_entry.id   71d6497edb3a1cca05dfba4004edd343
#
_cell.length_a   1.000
_cell.length_b   1.000
_cell.length_c   1.000
_cell.angle_alpha   90.00
_cell.angle_beta   90.00
_cell.angle_gamma   90.00
#
_symmetry.space_group_name_H-M   'P 1'
#
loop_
_entity.id
_entity.type
_entity.pdbx_description
1 polymer ?
#
loop_
_entity_poly.entity_id
_entity_poly.type
_entity_poly.pdbx_seq_one_letter_code
_entity_poly.pdbx_strand_id
1 'polypeptide(L)'
;MKNYGEGEQVYIRKLIEEDYPTYREVSYAHFFYKNVFTEKFMQTIWKEVNAANGFPCTIIEKCTGEICGFCQLKNVDTPTPEVGIDMRDDYMGRGYAQEAIRLLLNYANGKFEMDYFIWKANKANAVSRHIAEKLGGVLITEEPTMEQWLVDYGRELGVLKDEDISYICTYRIEKVL
;
A
#
# COMPACT_ATOMS: atom_id res chain seq x y z
N MET A 1 -10.99 21.52 -3.84
CA MET A 1 -11.19 20.06 -3.62
C MET A 1 -11.07 19.81 -2.12
N LYS A 2 -11.86 18.89 -1.54
CA LYS A 2 -11.81 18.64 -0.07
C LYS A 2 -10.61 17.75 0.24
N ASN A 3 -9.71 18.22 1.12
CA ASN A 3 -8.64 17.41 1.68
C ASN A 3 -9.20 16.44 2.74
N TYR A 4 -8.65 15.25 2.80
CA TYR A 4 -8.96 14.27 3.84
C TYR A 4 -8.04 14.39 5.07
N GLY A 5 -6.87 14.97 4.87
CA GLY A 5 -5.91 15.29 5.92
C GLY A 5 -4.80 16.18 5.37
N GLU A 6 -4.25 17.02 6.24
CA GLU A 6 -3.15 17.92 5.93
C GLU A 6 -2.11 17.86 7.02
N GLY A 7 -0.87 17.57 6.65
CA GLY A 7 0.29 17.48 7.50
C GLY A 7 1.25 18.66 7.31
N GLU A 8 2.49 18.48 7.70
CA GLU A 8 3.53 19.51 7.57
C GLU A 8 4.00 19.64 6.11
N GLN A 9 4.29 18.51 5.46
CA GLN A 9 4.91 18.44 4.13
C GLN A 9 3.95 18.03 3.03
N VAL A 10 2.98 17.16 3.37
CA VAL A 10 2.01 16.64 2.40
C VAL A 10 0.58 16.82 2.86
N TYR A 11 -0.36 16.75 1.92
CA TYR A 11 -1.76 16.52 2.22
C TYR A 11 -2.29 15.37 1.36
N ILE A 12 -3.39 14.77 1.80
CA ILE A 12 -4.09 13.72 1.06
C ILE A 12 -5.47 14.19 0.64
N ARG A 13 -5.85 13.85 -0.57
CA ARG A 13 -7.18 14.14 -1.12
C ARG A 13 -7.76 12.94 -1.85
N LYS A 14 -9.04 13.00 -2.21
CA LYS A 14 -9.66 11.98 -3.05
C LYS A 14 -8.87 11.78 -4.35
N LEU A 15 -8.68 10.51 -4.72
CA LEU A 15 -8.23 10.14 -6.07
C LEU A 15 -9.30 10.56 -7.10
N ILE A 16 -8.87 11.20 -8.17
CA ILE A 16 -9.75 11.69 -9.25
C ILE A 16 -9.27 11.17 -10.61
N GLU A 17 -10.11 11.26 -11.61
CA GLU A 17 -9.80 10.71 -12.95
C GLU A 17 -8.57 11.37 -13.59
N GLU A 18 -8.35 12.65 -13.32
CA GLU A 18 -7.21 13.42 -13.80
C GLU A 18 -5.87 12.91 -13.24
N ASP A 19 -5.88 12.14 -12.15
CA ASP A 19 -4.68 11.54 -11.55
C ASP A 19 -4.23 10.26 -12.29
N TYR A 20 -5.10 9.68 -13.14
CA TYR A 20 -4.86 8.40 -13.78
C TYR A 20 -3.50 8.31 -14.52
N PRO A 21 -3.06 9.29 -15.31
CA PRO A 21 -1.75 9.21 -15.98
C PRO A 21 -0.60 9.03 -15.00
N THR A 22 -0.56 9.82 -13.92
CA THR A 22 0.49 9.70 -12.88
C THR A 22 0.34 8.41 -12.08
N TYR A 23 -0.89 8.00 -11.76
CA TYR A 23 -1.16 6.71 -11.10
C TYR A 23 -0.61 5.53 -11.91
N ARG A 24 -0.85 5.54 -13.23
CA ARG A 24 -0.34 4.51 -14.15
C ARG A 24 1.19 4.49 -14.19
N GLU A 25 1.84 5.64 -14.20
CA GLU A 25 3.30 5.78 -14.19
C GLU A 25 3.91 5.18 -12.90
N VAL A 26 3.39 5.57 -11.74
CA VAL A 26 3.85 5.07 -10.43
C VAL A 26 3.61 3.56 -10.31
N SER A 27 2.43 3.09 -10.69
CA SER A 27 2.12 1.65 -10.70
C SER A 27 3.05 0.87 -11.62
N TYR A 28 3.37 1.40 -12.81
CA TYR A 28 4.31 0.76 -13.72
C TYR A 28 5.73 0.68 -13.11
N ALA A 29 6.21 1.75 -12.45
CA ALA A 29 7.53 1.76 -11.84
C ALA A 29 7.72 0.60 -10.84
N HIS A 30 6.70 0.33 -10.04
CA HIS A 30 6.72 -0.69 -8.97
C HIS A 30 6.24 -2.08 -9.40
N PHE A 31 5.66 -2.23 -10.60
CA PHE A 31 5.12 -3.51 -11.05
C PHE A 31 6.22 -4.47 -11.50
N PHE A 32 6.22 -5.68 -10.94
CA PHE A 32 7.26 -6.66 -11.19
C PHE A 32 7.23 -7.24 -12.61
N TYR A 33 6.02 -7.59 -13.10
CA TYR A 33 5.84 -8.23 -14.41
C TYR A 33 5.52 -7.21 -15.50
N LYS A 34 6.53 -6.46 -15.96
CA LYS A 34 6.37 -5.39 -16.95
C LYS A 34 5.68 -5.83 -18.26
N ASN A 35 5.87 -7.09 -18.67
CA ASN A 35 5.30 -7.65 -19.88
C ASN A 35 3.78 -7.81 -19.89
N VAL A 36 3.15 -7.88 -18.71
CA VAL A 36 1.68 -7.93 -18.59
C VAL A 36 1.05 -6.57 -18.31
N PHE A 37 1.86 -5.52 -18.16
CA PHE A 37 1.43 -4.16 -17.85
C PHE A 37 0.89 -3.48 -19.12
N THR A 38 -0.32 -3.87 -19.52
CA THR A 38 -1.04 -3.28 -20.65
C THR A 38 -2.02 -2.20 -20.19
N GLU A 39 -2.48 -1.36 -21.12
CA GLU A 39 -3.52 -0.38 -20.81
C GLU A 39 -4.79 -1.05 -20.28
N LYS A 40 -5.21 -2.16 -20.88
CA LYS A 40 -6.37 -2.93 -20.40
C LYS A 40 -6.18 -3.44 -18.97
N PHE A 41 -4.97 -3.90 -18.62
CA PHE A 41 -4.64 -4.31 -17.26
C PHE A 41 -4.75 -3.12 -16.29
N MET A 42 -4.16 -1.98 -16.65
CA MET A 42 -4.23 -0.78 -15.80
C MET A 42 -5.63 -0.23 -15.61
N GLN A 43 -6.48 -0.28 -16.64
CA GLN A 43 -7.89 0.09 -16.49
C GLN A 43 -8.64 -0.85 -15.55
N THR A 44 -8.27 -2.13 -15.50
CA THR A 44 -8.83 -3.06 -14.51
C THR A 44 -8.40 -2.69 -13.09
N ILE A 45 -7.09 -2.45 -12.87
CA ILE A 45 -6.58 -2.01 -11.56
C ILE A 45 -7.23 -0.69 -11.14
N TRP A 46 -7.36 0.28 -12.07
CA TRP A 46 -8.01 1.56 -11.78
C TRP A 46 -9.45 1.42 -11.31
N LYS A 47 -10.21 0.50 -11.92
CA LYS A 47 -11.58 0.18 -11.50
C LYS A 47 -11.63 -0.46 -10.12
N GLU A 48 -10.70 -1.38 -9.84
CA GLU A 48 -10.61 -2.06 -8.53
C GLU A 48 -10.24 -1.07 -7.42
N VAL A 49 -9.29 -0.18 -7.65
CA VAL A 49 -8.88 0.85 -6.69
C VAL A 49 -10.03 1.80 -6.36
N ASN A 50 -10.86 2.13 -7.35
CA ASN A 50 -12.05 2.97 -7.19
C ASN A 50 -13.34 2.19 -6.83
N ALA A 51 -13.23 0.91 -6.48
CA ALA A 51 -14.39 0.12 -6.06
C ALA A 51 -14.98 0.63 -4.73
N ALA A 52 -16.23 0.28 -4.46
CA ALA A 52 -16.98 0.80 -3.30
C ALA A 52 -16.36 0.44 -1.93
N ASN A 53 -15.61 -0.67 -1.87
CA ASN A 53 -14.88 -1.11 -0.67
C ASN A 53 -13.44 -0.59 -0.61
N GLY A 54 -13.06 0.33 -1.50
CA GLY A 54 -11.79 1.03 -1.53
C GLY A 54 -11.90 2.48 -1.04
N PHE A 55 -10.83 2.99 -0.47
CA PHE A 55 -10.69 4.41 -0.14
C PHE A 55 -9.34 4.93 -0.64
N PRO A 56 -9.22 5.20 -1.97
CA PRO A 56 -8.00 5.67 -2.57
C PRO A 56 -7.81 7.18 -2.39
N CYS A 57 -6.55 7.57 -2.17
CA CYS A 57 -6.12 8.95 -1.99
C CYS A 57 -4.89 9.26 -2.82
N THR A 58 -4.83 10.49 -3.31
CA THR A 58 -3.65 11.09 -3.92
C THR A 58 -2.87 11.85 -2.84
N ILE A 59 -1.55 11.67 -2.82
CA ILE A 59 -0.61 12.35 -1.91
C ILE A 59 -0.01 13.54 -2.66
N ILE A 60 -0.15 14.74 -2.12
CA ILE A 60 0.33 15.99 -2.75
C ILE A 60 1.39 16.63 -1.86
N GLU A 61 2.53 17.01 -2.43
CA GLU A 61 3.53 17.85 -1.77
C GLU A 61 3.03 19.29 -1.64
N LYS A 62 3.06 19.85 -0.45
CA LYS A 62 2.46 21.16 -0.17
C LYS A 62 3.19 22.32 -0.84
N CYS A 63 4.52 22.24 -0.97
CA CYS A 63 5.29 23.35 -1.49
C CYS A 63 5.20 23.50 -3.02
N THR A 64 5.04 22.39 -3.73
CA THR A 64 4.97 22.40 -5.22
C THR A 64 3.56 22.19 -5.76
N GLY A 65 2.69 21.52 -4.98
CA GLY A 65 1.39 21.06 -5.44
C GLY A 65 1.47 19.80 -6.33
N GLU A 66 2.63 19.17 -6.42
CA GLU A 66 2.84 17.98 -7.24
C GLU A 66 2.37 16.70 -6.56
N ILE A 67 1.96 15.73 -7.38
CA ILE A 67 1.63 14.38 -6.90
C ILE A 67 2.93 13.66 -6.54
N CYS A 68 3.09 13.26 -5.27
CA CYS A 68 4.23 12.46 -4.80
C CYS A 68 3.92 10.97 -4.73
N GLY A 69 2.67 10.58 -4.78
CA GLY A 69 2.28 9.18 -4.70
C GLY A 69 0.80 9.00 -4.45
N PHE A 70 0.44 7.77 -4.09
CA PHE A 70 -0.93 7.36 -3.82
C PHE A 70 -0.97 6.47 -2.59
N CYS A 71 -2.00 6.61 -1.77
CA CYS A 71 -2.26 5.70 -0.66
C CYS A 71 -3.73 5.31 -0.64
N GLN A 72 -4.05 4.19 -0.01
CA GLN A 72 -5.42 3.68 0.02
C GLN A 72 -5.69 2.80 1.24
N LEU A 73 -6.95 2.68 1.59
CA LEU A 73 -7.46 1.54 2.34
C LEU A 73 -8.25 0.65 1.39
N LYS A 74 -8.01 -0.65 1.46
CA LYS A 74 -8.78 -1.69 0.79
C LYS A 74 -9.68 -2.36 1.81
N ASN A 75 -10.82 -2.89 1.36
CA ASN A 75 -11.75 -3.63 2.20
C ASN A 75 -12.24 -2.82 3.41
N VAL A 76 -12.61 -1.55 3.17
CA VAL A 76 -13.12 -0.64 4.23
C VAL A 76 -14.47 -1.06 4.79
N ASP A 77 -15.11 -2.06 4.19
CA ASP A 77 -16.32 -2.76 4.64
C ASP A 77 -16.04 -3.93 5.59
N THR A 78 -14.78 -4.14 5.96
CA THR A 78 -14.35 -5.18 6.91
C THR A 78 -13.81 -4.56 8.21
N PRO A 79 -13.75 -5.32 9.32
CA PRO A 79 -13.15 -4.83 10.56
C PRO A 79 -11.66 -4.56 10.49
N THR A 80 -10.97 -5.06 9.44
CA THR A 80 -9.51 -5.00 9.31
C THR A 80 -9.08 -4.57 7.92
N PRO A 81 -9.32 -3.30 7.52
CA PRO A 81 -8.95 -2.80 6.20
C PRO A 81 -7.42 -2.83 6.00
N GLU A 82 -7.01 -3.10 4.76
CA GLU A 82 -5.61 -3.17 4.37
C GLU A 82 -5.09 -1.82 3.85
N VAL A 83 -3.96 -1.39 4.37
CA VAL A 83 -3.26 -0.18 3.94
C VAL A 83 -2.39 -0.48 2.72
N GLY A 84 -2.45 0.38 1.71
CA GLY A 84 -1.57 0.37 0.55
C GLY A 84 -0.95 1.73 0.30
N ILE A 85 0.27 1.76 -0.22
CA ILE A 85 0.97 2.98 -0.61
C ILE A 85 1.94 2.72 -1.74
N ASP A 86 1.96 3.64 -2.70
CA ASP A 86 2.92 3.70 -3.79
C ASP A 86 3.44 5.13 -3.93
N MET A 87 4.75 5.33 -3.84
CA MET A 87 5.39 6.63 -3.95
C MET A 87 6.15 6.74 -5.27
N ARG A 88 6.21 7.93 -5.84
CA ARG A 88 7.15 8.22 -6.92
C ARG A 88 8.58 8.15 -6.37
N ASP A 89 9.51 7.62 -7.18
CA ASP A 89 10.89 7.39 -6.77
C ASP A 89 11.60 8.67 -6.29
N ASP A 90 11.36 9.79 -6.97
CA ASP A 90 11.94 11.10 -6.65
C ASP A 90 11.43 11.72 -5.32
N TYR A 91 10.38 11.15 -4.73
CA TYR A 91 9.81 11.56 -3.43
C TYR A 91 10.08 10.58 -2.29
N MET A 92 10.77 9.47 -2.57
CA MET A 92 11.13 8.51 -1.53
C MET A 92 12.18 9.06 -0.56
N GLY A 93 12.22 8.51 0.65
CA GLY A 93 13.21 8.88 1.68
C GLY A 93 12.99 10.23 2.36
N ARG A 94 11.92 10.96 2.04
CA ARG A 94 11.60 12.29 2.59
C ARG A 94 10.60 12.25 3.77
N GLY A 95 10.17 11.07 4.20
CA GLY A 95 9.15 10.92 5.26
C GLY A 95 7.69 11.07 4.78
N TYR A 96 7.46 11.44 3.53
CA TYR A 96 6.12 11.71 2.97
C TYR A 96 5.17 10.52 3.07
N ALA A 97 5.68 9.31 2.81
CA ALA A 97 4.87 8.08 2.92
C ALA A 97 4.32 7.89 4.33
N GLN A 98 5.17 8.05 5.35
CA GLN A 98 4.76 7.90 6.75
C GLN A 98 3.76 8.98 7.17
N GLU A 99 3.99 10.23 6.75
CA GLU A 99 3.08 11.34 7.03
C GLU A 99 1.71 11.11 6.35
N ALA A 100 1.70 10.77 5.06
CA ALA A 100 0.48 10.51 4.31
C ALA A 100 -0.36 9.36 4.90
N ILE A 101 0.28 8.27 5.32
CA ILE A 101 -0.43 7.16 5.95
C ILE A 101 -1.00 7.57 7.31
N ARG A 102 -0.28 8.33 8.14
CA ARG A 102 -0.86 8.85 9.39
C ARG A 102 -2.13 9.68 9.13
N LEU A 103 -2.12 10.54 8.12
CA LEU A 103 -3.29 11.32 7.73
C LEU A 103 -4.45 10.41 7.30
N LEU A 104 -4.16 9.38 6.49
CA LEU A 104 -5.14 8.40 6.04
C LEU A 104 -5.76 7.63 7.21
N LEU A 105 -4.94 7.10 8.13
CA LEU A 105 -5.41 6.36 9.29
C LEU A 105 -6.24 7.23 10.23
N ASN A 106 -5.81 8.48 10.49
CA ASN A 106 -6.56 9.44 11.30
C ASN A 106 -7.93 9.76 10.69
N TYR A 107 -7.98 9.96 9.38
CA TYR A 107 -9.25 10.20 8.68
C TYR A 107 -10.17 8.97 8.76
N ALA A 108 -9.60 7.79 8.57
CA ALA A 108 -10.34 6.53 8.58
C ALA A 108 -10.94 6.21 9.95
N ASN A 109 -10.21 6.49 11.04
CA ASN A 109 -10.70 6.29 12.42
C ASN A 109 -12.02 7.03 12.70
N GLY A 110 -12.22 8.21 12.09
CA GLY A 110 -13.45 8.99 12.24
C GLY A 110 -14.56 8.63 11.25
N LYS A 111 -14.29 7.73 10.30
CA LYS A 111 -15.20 7.48 9.18
C LYS A 111 -15.70 6.05 9.06
N PHE A 112 -14.88 5.07 9.39
CA PHE A 112 -15.18 3.64 9.22
C PHE A 112 -15.20 2.93 10.57
N GLU A 113 -16.08 1.94 10.69
CA GLU A 113 -16.04 1.01 11.82
C GLU A 113 -14.98 -0.06 11.53
N MET A 114 -13.94 -0.11 12.33
CA MET A 114 -12.85 -1.07 12.18
C MET A 114 -12.21 -1.38 13.54
N ASP A 115 -11.53 -2.50 13.63
CA ASP A 115 -10.80 -2.92 14.83
C ASP A 115 -9.35 -2.45 14.80
N TYR A 116 -8.65 -2.73 13.70
CA TYR A 116 -7.27 -2.35 13.44
C TYR A 116 -6.99 -2.34 11.94
N PHE A 117 -5.84 -1.86 11.54
CA PHE A 117 -5.39 -1.87 10.14
C PHE A 117 -4.43 -3.02 9.88
N ILE A 118 -4.49 -3.58 8.67
CA ILE A 118 -3.53 -4.54 8.15
C ILE A 118 -2.54 -3.83 7.22
N TRP A 119 -1.25 -4.12 7.39
CA TRP A 119 -0.22 -3.76 6.44
C TRP A 119 0.49 -5.00 5.96
N LYS A 120 0.58 -5.20 4.65
CA LYS A 120 1.30 -6.31 4.04
C LYS A 120 2.51 -5.82 3.28
N ALA A 121 3.67 -6.42 3.52
CA ALA A 121 4.90 -6.11 2.82
C ALA A 121 5.65 -7.40 2.47
N ASN A 122 6.25 -7.43 1.27
CA ASN A 122 7.23 -8.48 0.98
C ASN A 122 8.37 -8.39 2.00
N LYS A 123 8.83 -9.54 2.51
CA LYS A 123 9.92 -9.63 3.50
C LYS A 123 11.19 -8.92 3.03
N ALA A 124 11.49 -8.99 1.73
CA ALA A 124 12.63 -8.31 1.12
C ALA A 124 12.45 -6.78 1.00
N ASN A 125 11.22 -6.27 1.09
CA ASN A 125 10.95 -4.82 1.05
C ASN A 125 11.15 -4.19 2.44
N ALA A 126 12.40 -3.97 2.82
CA ALA A 126 12.77 -3.39 4.11
C ALA A 126 12.18 -1.98 4.31
N VAL A 127 12.04 -1.19 3.24
CA VAL A 127 11.46 0.17 3.30
C VAL A 127 10.01 0.11 3.72
N SER A 128 9.19 -0.72 3.07
CA SER A 128 7.77 -0.87 3.40
C SER A 128 7.57 -1.41 4.82
N ARG A 129 8.36 -2.39 5.24
CA ARG A 129 8.34 -2.92 6.60
C ARG A 129 8.69 -1.85 7.64
N HIS A 130 9.74 -1.07 7.39
CA HIS A 130 10.13 0.02 8.28
C HIS A 130 9.04 1.09 8.43
N ILE A 131 8.31 1.41 7.35
CA ILE A 131 7.17 2.32 7.44
C ILE A 131 6.08 1.76 8.37
N ALA A 132 5.71 0.48 8.21
CA ALA A 132 4.74 -0.18 9.08
C ALA A 132 5.15 -0.11 10.56
N GLU A 133 6.40 -0.45 10.86
CA GLU A 133 6.98 -0.42 12.21
C GLU A 133 6.99 0.99 12.81
N LYS A 134 7.33 2.02 12.02
CA LYS A 134 7.29 3.43 12.43
C LYS A 134 5.87 3.95 12.70
N LEU A 135 4.87 3.30 12.13
CA LEU A 135 3.44 3.57 12.39
C LEU A 135 2.91 2.77 13.60
N GLY A 136 3.78 2.08 14.34
CA GLY A 136 3.39 1.25 15.47
C GLY A 136 2.92 -0.15 15.07
N GLY A 137 3.20 -0.57 13.85
CA GLY A 137 2.84 -1.89 13.35
C GLY A 137 3.59 -3.01 14.06
N VAL A 138 2.86 -4.01 14.52
CA VAL A 138 3.38 -5.24 15.13
C VAL A 138 3.26 -6.37 14.13
N LEU A 139 4.36 -7.06 13.85
CA LEU A 139 4.35 -8.24 12.96
C LEU A 139 3.51 -9.35 13.60
N ILE A 140 2.51 -9.83 12.86
CA ILE A 140 1.60 -10.89 13.32
C ILE A 140 1.77 -12.20 12.56
N THR A 141 2.09 -12.16 11.27
CA THR A 141 2.41 -13.37 10.48
C THR A 141 3.52 -13.11 9.48
N GLU A 142 4.22 -14.17 9.14
CA GLU A 142 5.17 -14.23 8.03
C GLU A 142 4.85 -15.52 7.26
N GLU A 143 4.32 -15.38 6.05
CA GLU A 143 3.81 -16.50 5.26
C GLU A 143 4.45 -16.51 3.87
N PRO A 144 4.75 -17.69 3.31
CA PRO A 144 5.27 -17.79 1.95
C PRO A 144 4.20 -17.27 0.95
N THR A 145 4.65 -16.69 -0.17
CA THR A 145 3.76 -16.23 -1.24
C THR A 145 3.15 -17.38 -2.04
N MET A 146 3.68 -18.56 -1.92
CA MET A 146 3.13 -19.79 -2.49
C MET A 146 2.53 -20.67 -1.38
N GLU A 147 1.60 -21.54 -1.78
CA GLU A 147 0.95 -22.47 -0.86
C GLU A 147 1.97 -23.34 -0.11
N GLN A 148 1.79 -23.53 1.19
CA GLN A 148 2.75 -24.23 2.04
C GLN A 148 3.06 -25.65 1.54
N TRP A 149 2.03 -26.39 1.09
CA TRP A 149 2.23 -27.74 0.53
C TRP A 149 3.16 -27.76 -0.68
N LEU A 150 3.12 -26.72 -1.51
CA LEU A 150 3.99 -26.58 -2.69
C LEU A 150 5.44 -26.27 -2.28
N VAL A 151 5.62 -25.46 -1.24
CA VAL A 151 6.92 -25.18 -0.63
C VAL A 151 7.53 -26.49 -0.13
N ASP A 152 6.77 -27.26 0.67
CA ASP A 152 7.23 -28.52 1.27
C ASP A 152 7.57 -29.55 0.18
N TYR A 153 6.71 -29.68 -0.83
CA TYR A 153 6.93 -30.58 -1.96
C TYR A 153 8.18 -30.18 -2.79
N GLY A 154 8.38 -28.91 -3.07
CA GLY A 154 9.56 -28.43 -3.80
C GLY A 154 10.87 -28.64 -3.03
N ARG A 155 10.83 -28.50 -1.69
CA ARG A 155 11.97 -28.82 -0.81
C ARG A 155 12.28 -30.33 -0.81
N GLU A 156 11.25 -31.18 -0.69
CA GLU A 156 11.40 -32.65 -0.73
C GLU A 156 12.04 -33.11 -2.04
N LEU A 157 11.67 -32.52 -3.15
CA LEU A 157 12.26 -32.80 -4.46
C LEU A 157 13.67 -32.18 -4.65
N GLY A 158 14.10 -31.30 -3.74
CA GLY A 158 15.36 -30.59 -3.85
C GLY A 158 15.43 -29.56 -4.97
N VAL A 159 14.27 -29.13 -5.50
CA VAL A 159 14.17 -28.15 -6.61
C VAL A 159 13.84 -26.74 -6.12
N LEU A 160 13.46 -26.56 -4.84
CA LEU A 160 13.16 -25.27 -4.22
C LEU A 160 14.07 -25.07 -3.02
N LYS A 161 14.82 -23.98 -3.01
CA LYS A 161 15.65 -23.56 -1.87
C LYS A 161 14.96 -22.47 -1.09
N ASP A 162 15.36 -22.26 0.16
CA ASP A 162 14.79 -21.21 1.02
C ASP A 162 14.97 -19.80 0.44
N GLU A 163 16.07 -19.57 -0.27
CA GLU A 163 16.37 -18.31 -0.96
C GLU A 163 15.42 -17.98 -2.13
N ASP A 164 14.77 -19.01 -2.70
CA ASP A 164 13.83 -18.87 -3.81
C ASP A 164 12.40 -18.54 -3.32
N ILE A 165 12.16 -18.68 -2.00
CA ILE A 165 10.83 -18.49 -1.41
C ILE A 165 10.65 -17.03 -1.00
N SER A 166 9.69 -16.38 -1.62
CA SER A 166 9.26 -15.05 -1.21
C SER A 166 8.25 -15.14 -0.07
N TYR A 167 8.34 -14.24 0.91
CA TYR A 167 7.44 -14.18 2.07
C TYR A 167 6.74 -12.85 2.15
N ILE A 168 5.51 -12.86 2.65
CA ILE A 168 4.75 -11.67 3.03
C ILE A 168 4.74 -11.55 4.54
N CYS A 169 5.21 -10.41 5.02
CA CYS A 169 5.08 -9.99 6.41
C CYS A 169 3.77 -9.22 6.58
N THR A 170 2.91 -9.67 7.49
CA THR A 170 1.66 -8.99 7.83
C THR A 170 1.81 -8.32 9.18
N TYR A 171 1.54 -7.01 9.21
CA TYR A 171 1.57 -6.19 10.41
C TYR A 171 0.16 -5.77 10.80
N ARG A 172 -0.09 -5.71 12.10
CA ARG A 172 -1.25 -5.09 12.70
C ARG A 172 -0.88 -3.68 13.17
N ILE A 173 -1.64 -2.69 12.75
CA ILE A 173 -1.49 -1.30 13.18
C ILE A 173 -2.77 -0.92 13.95
N GLU A 174 -2.62 -0.53 15.20
CA GLU A 174 -3.76 -0.15 16.05
C GLU A 174 -4.37 1.17 15.58
N LYS A 175 -5.65 1.34 15.90
CA LYS A 175 -6.30 2.64 15.78
C LYS A 175 -5.54 3.67 16.62
N VAL A 176 -5.33 4.85 16.08
CA VAL A 176 -4.93 6.00 16.88
C VAL A 176 -6.17 6.45 17.66
N LEU A 177 -6.11 6.34 18.98
CA LEU A 177 -7.16 6.82 19.88
C LEU A 177 -7.13 8.34 19.98
#